data_3a0e0c774b4fc184b79d9dc4313b7fd1
#
_entry.id   3a0e0c774b4fc184b79d9dc4313b7fd1
#
_cell.length_a   1.000
_cell.length_b   1.000
_cell.length_c   1.000
_cell.angle_alpha   90.00
_cell.angle_beta   90.00
_cell.angle_gamma   90.00
#
_symmetry.space_group_name_H-M   'P 1'
#
loop_
_entity.id
_entity.type
_entity.pdbx_description
1 polymer ?
#
loop_
_entity_poly.entity_id
_entity_poly.type
_entity_poly.pdbx_seq_one_letter_code
_entity_poly.pdbx_strand_id
1 'polypeptide(L)'
;LNTFAWLKELKRIVKLEGSIWIHATYHNSGFVNVCCQLLGLEIINEIAWYKRNSFPNLSGRRLTASHETILWVHKGGEKKRKYFFDYEASKAFYSSSDLLKEKDKQMRTVWDIPNNKSKDEMKFGSHPTQKPLRVSERILTLCGVKDGKLLVPFAGSGTEMVAGLNFGMNVTGFEIDNEYIEIAQKRLEDTLQKKTSLFK
;
A
#
# COMPACT_ATOMS: atom_id res chain seq x y z
N LEU A 1 -14.82 -13.98 -9.36
CA LEU A 1 -13.92 -15.04 -9.86
C LEU A 1 -12.48 -14.53 -10.03
N ASN A 2 -12.28 -13.34 -10.60
CA ASN A 2 -10.95 -12.81 -10.85
C ASN A 2 -10.15 -12.55 -9.54
N THR A 3 -10.79 -11.97 -8.51
CA THR A 3 -10.15 -11.70 -7.20
C THR A 3 -9.59 -12.97 -6.55
N PHE A 4 -10.34 -14.06 -6.55
CA PHE A 4 -9.88 -15.33 -5.99
C PHE A 4 -8.66 -15.88 -6.76
N ALA A 5 -8.66 -15.76 -8.08
CA ALA A 5 -7.59 -16.26 -8.93
C ALA A 5 -6.24 -15.57 -8.64
N TRP A 6 -6.20 -14.23 -8.66
CA TRP A 6 -4.94 -13.53 -8.41
C TRP A 6 -4.48 -13.65 -6.95
N LEU A 7 -5.41 -13.71 -5.97
CA LEU A 7 -5.05 -13.97 -4.57
C LEU A 7 -4.43 -15.36 -4.38
N LYS A 8 -4.93 -16.37 -5.10
CA LYS A 8 -4.36 -17.73 -5.09
C LYS A 8 -2.92 -17.71 -5.59
N GLU A 9 -2.63 -16.97 -6.67
CA GLU A 9 -1.27 -16.83 -7.18
C GLU A 9 -0.37 -16.04 -6.22
N LEU A 10 -0.85 -14.96 -5.63
CA LEU A 10 -0.10 -14.23 -4.60
C LEU A 10 0.24 -15.12 -3.41
N LYS A 11 -0.73 -15.94 -2.93
CA LYS A 11 -0.46 -16.92 -1.88
C LYS A 11 0.64 -17.91 -2.27
N ARG A 12 0.66 -18.36 -3.53
CA ARG A 12 1.67 -19.30 -4.02
C ARG A 12 3.08 -18.72 -3.97
N ILE A 13 3.25 -17.46 -4.39
CA ILE A 13 4.57 -16.85 -4.58
C ILE A 13 5.09 -16.07 -3.37
N VAL A 14 4.21 -15.57 -2.49
CA VAL A 14 4.65 -14.85 -1.29
C VAL A 14 5.45 -15.78 -0.37
N LYS A 15 6.56 -15.28 0.18
CA LYS A 15 7.36 -15.99 1.17
C LYS A 15 6.66 -16.06 2.53
N LEU A 16 7.10 -16.94 3.42
CA LEU A 16 6.58 -17.05 4.80
C LEU A 16 6.87 -15.78 5.61
N GLU A 17 7.99 -15.12 5.33
CA GLU A 17 8.36 -13.86 5.99
C GLU A 17 7.69 -12.65 5.34
N GLY A 18 7.06 -12.84 4.18
CA GLY A 18 6.41 -11.77 3.41
C GLY A 18 5.01 -11.43 3.90
N SER A 19 4.54 -10.27 3.49
CA SER A 19 3.18 -9.79 3.72
C SER A 19 2.53 -9.42 2.40
N ILE A 20 1.20 -9.46 2.37
CA ILE A 20 0.37 -8.96 1.25
C ILE A 20 -0.45 -7.79 1.79
N TRP A 21 -0.43 -6.68 1.07
CA TRP A 21 -1.20 -5.49 1.41
C TRP A 21 -2.16 -5.16 0.26
N ILE A 22 -3.44 -5.06 0.57
CA ILE A 22 -4.50 -4.95 -0.44
C ILE A 22 -5.34 -3.73 -0.15
N HIS A 23 -5.31 -2.75 -1.06
CA HIS A 23 -6.23 -1.62 -1.03
C HIS A 23 -7.58 -2.03 -1.61
N ALA A 24 -8.63 -1.70 -0.89
CA ALA A 24 -10.01 -2.00 -1.29
C ALA A 24 -10.95 -0.85 -0.90
N THR A 25 -12.03 -0.73 -1.67
CA THR A 25 -13.12 0.19 -1.36
C THR A 25 -14.29 -0.59 -0.75
N TYR A 26 -15.28 0.11 -0.21
CA TYR A 26 -16.49 -0.50 0.34
C TYR A 26 -17.24 -1.40 -0.66
N HIS A 27 -17.00 -1.25 -1.97
CA HIS A 27 -17.61 -2.11 -2.99
C HIS A 27 -17.05 -3.52 -3.02
N ASN A 28 -15.80 -3.71 -2.63
CA ASN A 28 -15.09 -4.98 -2.81
C ASN A 28 -14.34 -5.49 -1.58
N SER A 29 -14.15 -4.68 -0.54
CA SER A 29 -13.37 -5.06 0.65
C SER A 29 -13.89 -6.34 1.31
N GLY A 30 -15.21 -6.45 1.49
CA GLY A 30 -15.83 -7.67 2.05
C GLY A 30 -15.58 -8.91 1.21
N PHE A 31 -15.68 -8.80 -0.12
CA PHE A 31 -15.40 -9.92 -1.02
C PHE A 31 -13.93 -10.32 -1.02
N VAL A 32 -13.01 -9.38 -1.01
CA VAL A 32 -11.57 -9.64 -0.88
C VAL A 32 -11.27 -10.36 0.43
N ASN A 33 -11.87 -9.90 1.54
CA ASN A 33 -11.73 -10.52 2.86
C ASN A 33 -12.17 -11.99 2.84
N VAL A 34 -13.37 -12.28 2.29
CA VAL A 34 -13.88 -13.66 2.15
C VAL A 34 -12.94 -14.52 1.28
N CYS A 35 -12.45 -13.98 0.15
CA CYS A 35 -11.49 -14.69 -0.70
C CYS A 35 -10.20 -15.04 0.04
N CYS A 36 -9.67 -14.13 0.85
CA CYS A 36 -8.50 -14.39 1.69
C CYS A 36 -8.75 -15.57 2.65
N GLN A 37 -9.88 -15.57 3.36
CA GLN A 37 -10.24 -16.61 4.29
C GLN A 37 -10.42 -17.98 3.59
N LEU A 38 -11.14 -18.03 2.46
CA LEU A 38 -11.33 -19.25 1.68
C LEU A 38 -10.02 -19.84 1.17
N LEU A 39 -9.04 -18.98 0.87
CA LEU A 39 -7.70 -19.42 0.48
C LEU A 39 -6.83 -19.80 1.69
N GLY A 40 -7.31 -19.66 2.93
CA GLY A 40 -6.52 -19.90 4.14
C GLY A 40 -5.35 -18.89 4.28
N LEU A 41 -5.53 -17.67 3.77
CA LEU A 41 -4.70 -16.53 4.10
C LEU A 41 -5.14 -15.98 5.46
N GLU A 42 -4.19 -15.56 6.28
CA GLU A 42 -4.47 -14.96 7.59
C GLU A 42 -4.56 -13.45 7.45
N ILE A 43 -5.70 -12.87 7.80
CA ILE A 43 -5.85 -11.41 7.89
C ILE A 43 -5.28 -10.96 9.23
N ILE A 44 -4.20 -10.18 9.20
CA ILE A 44 -3.51 -9.67 10.38
C ILE A 44 -4.23 -8.44 10.92
N ASN A 45 -4.50 -7.48 10.04
CA ASN A 45 -5.26 -6.28 10.33
C ASN A 45 -6.12 -5.85 9.14
N GLU A 46 -7.23 -5.22 9.45
CA GLU A 46 -7.99 -4.38 8.57
C GLU A 46 -7.79 -2.94 9.00
N ILE A 47 -7.26 -2.11 8.11
CA ILE A 47 -6.91 -0.71 8.36
C ILE A 47 -7.92 0.18 7.64
N ALA A 48 -8.52 1.11 8.37
CA ALA A 48 -9.30 2.19 7.79
C ALA A 48 -8.37 3.36 7.44
N TRP A 49 -8.10 3.55 6.16
CA TRP A 49 -7.42 4.75 5.68
C TRP A 49 -8.44 5.87 5.51
N TYR A 50 -8.49 6.78 6.50
CA TYR A 50 -9.35 7.94 6.51
C TYR A 50 -8.77 9.06 5.64
N LYS A 51 -9.60 9.58 4.73
CA LYS A 51 -9.27 10.65 3.78
C LYS A 51 -10.08 11.89 4.16
N ARG A 52 -9.56 12.73 5.07
CA ARG A 52 -10.25 13.93 5.56
C ARG A 52 -10.67 14.91 4.46
N ASN A 53 -10.00 14.88 3.31
CA ASN A 53 -10.23 15.69 2.13
C ASN A 53 -10.89 14.90 0.99
N SER A 54 -11.75 13.93 1.31
CA SER A 54 -12.51 13.19 0.31
C SER A 54 -13.37 14.09 -0.54
N PHE A 55 -13.44 13.75 -1.84
CA PHE A 55 -14.28 14.48 -2.77
C PHE A 55 -15.77 14.29 -2.41
N PRO A 56 -16.56 15.37 -2.36
CA PRO A 56 -17.97 15.29 -1.98
C PRO A 56 -18.79 14.45 -2.96
N ASN A 57 -19.84 13.81 -2.46
CA ASN A 57 -20.79 13.12 -3.31
C ASN A 57 -21.72 14.12 -4.00
N LEU A 58 -21.49 14.38 -5.26
CA LEU A 58 -22.24 15.37 -6.04
C LEU A 58 -23.71 14.96 -6.28
N SER A 59 -24.08 13.70 -6.15
CA SER A 59 -25.46 13.25 -6.31
C SER A 59 -26.39 13.67 -5.16
N GLY A 60 -25.84 14.02 -4.01
CA GLY A 60 -26.62 14.37 -2.80
C GLY A 60 -27.45 13.22 -2.22
N ARG A 61 -27.28 11.97 -2.71
CA ARG A 61 -28.12 10.83 -2.34
C ARG A 61 -27.46 9.81 -1.42
N ARG A 62 -26.23 10.03 -1.02
CA ARG A 62 -25.45 9.16 -0.12
C ARG A 62 -24.36 9.95 0.58
N LEU A 63 -23.82 9.41 1.65
CA LEU A 63 -22.67 9.98 2.34
C LEU A 63 -21.42 9.98 1.46
N THR A 64 -20.52 10.91 1.70
CA THR A 64 -19.18 10.92 1.10
C THR A 64 -18.36 9.74 1.61
N ALA A 65 -17.85 8.92 0.70
CA ALA A 65 -16.95 7.82 1.06
C ALA A 65 -15.58 8.38 1.47
N SER A 66 -15.38 8.58 2.77
CA SER A 66 -14.22 9.25 3.33
C SER A 66 -13.11 8.29 3.80
N HIS A 67 -13.24 6.99 3.58
CA HIS A 67 -12.19 6.02 3.87
C HIS A 67 -12.09 4.93 2.79
N GLU A 68 -10.93 4.29 2.76
CA GLU A 68 -10.69 3.04 2.06
C GLU A 68 -10.19 2.01 3.06
N THR A 69 -10.40 0.74 2.76
CA THR A 69 -9.89 -0.38 3.55
C THR A 69 -8.53 -0.82 3.02
N ILE A 70 -7.58 -1.04 3.90
CA ILE A 70 -6.32 -1.71 3.57
C ILE A 70 -6.26 -3.00 4.39
N LEU A 71 -6.21 -4.14 3.71
CA LEU A 71 -6.05 -5.44 4.36
C LEU A 71 -4.56 -5.79 4.42
N TRP A 72 -4.06 -6.05 5.62
CA TRP A 72 -2.75 -6.64 5.83
C TRP A 72 -2.91 -8.14 6.05
N VAL A 73 -2.29 -8.92 5.16
CA VAL A 73 -2.54 -10.35 5.02
C VAL A 73 -1.21 -11.11 5.05
N HIS A 74 -1.22 -12.28 5.68
CA HIS A 74 -0.13 -13.24 5.73
C HIS A 74 -0.51 -14.55 5.03
N LYS A 75 0.50 -15.29 4.59
CA LYS A 75 0.31 -16.58 3.89
C LYS A 75 -0.51 -17.59 4.70
N GLY A 76 -0.42 -17.56 6.03
CA GLY A 76 -1.08 -18.52 6.92
C GLY A 76 -0.41 -19.89 6.96
N GLY A 77 -1.02 -20.84 7.68
CA GLY A 77 -0.59 -22.24 7.71
C GLY A 77 0.52 -22.58 8.70
N GLU A 78 1.06 -21.61 9.42
CA GLU A 78 2.15 -21.80 10.37
C GLU A 78 1.67 -21.65 11.82
N LYS A 79 2.19 -22.50 12.75
CA LYS A 79 1.90 -22.36 14.19
C LYS A 79 2.44 -21.08 14.79
N LYS A 80 3.55 -20.56 14.25
CA LYS A 80 4.15 -19.29 14.63
C LYS A 80 4.19 -18.39 13.39
N ARG A 81 3.71 -17.17 13.54
CA ARG A 81 3.80 -16.14 12.51
C ARG A 81 5.26 -15.80 12.25
N LYS A 82 5.67 -15.82 10.99
CA LYS A 82 7.06 -15.55 10.57
C LYS A 82 7.19 -14.26 9.76
N TYR A 83 6.09 -13.56 9.47
CA TYR A 83 6.17 -12.33 8.72
C TYR A 83 7.00 -11.26 9.44
N PHE A 84 7.73 -10.49 8.67
CA PHE A 84 8.48 -9.36 9.20
C PHE A 84 7.54 -8.21 9.58
N PHE A 85 7.74 -7.67 10.77
CA PHE A 85 7.07 -6.47 11.27
C PHE A 85 8.03 -5.69 12.16
N ASP A 86 8.28 -4.43 11.79
CA ASP A 86 9.12 -3.55 12.60
C ASP A 86 8.27 -2.89 13.69
N TYR A 87 8.29 -3.49 14.87
CA TYR A 87 7.54 -3.02 16.02
C TYR A 87 8.04 -1.67 16.52
N GLU A 88 9.36 -1.44 16.52
CA GLU A 88 9.93 -0.17 16.95
C GLU A 88 9.61 0.96 15.98
N ALA A 89 9.71 0.71 14.67
CA ALA A 89 9.26 1.66 13.66
C ALA A 89 7.76 1.97 13.79
N SER A 90 6.92 1.01 14.19
CA SER A 90 5.49 1.23 14.41
C SER A 90 5.19 2.20 15.57
N LYS A 91 6.10 2.36 16.52
CA LYS A 91 6.01 3.33 17.62
C LYS A 91 6.66 4.66 17.28
N ALA A 92 7.76 4.62 16.52
CA ALA A 92 8.54 5.80 16.16
C ALA A 92 7.92 6.60 15.01
N PHE A 93 7.04 5.99 14.20
CA PHE A 93 6.40 6.65 13.08
C PHE A 93 5.37 7.66 13.57
N TYR A 94 5.81 8.90 13.75
CA TYR A 94 4.98 10.02 14.16
C TYR A 94 4.51 10.80 12.93
N SER A 95 3.24 10.65 12.59
CA SER A 95 2.53 11.65 11.82
C SER A 95 1.75 12.54 12.78
N SER A 96 1.84 13.86 12.63
CA SER A 96 0.99 14.82 13.38
C SER A 96 -0.51 14.59 13.17
N SER A 97 -0.86 13.78 12.19
CA SER A 97 -2.22 13.35 11.88
C SER A 97 -2.63 12.05 12.58
N ASP A 98 -1.70 11.25 13.08
CA ASP A 98 -2.06 10.08 13.88
C ASP A 98 -2.46 10.57 15.27
N LEU A 99 -3.77 10.58 15.54
CA LEU A 99 -4.34 10.96 16.83
C LEU A 99 -3.94 9.94 17.92
N LEU A 100 -2.64 9.74 18.10
CA LEU A 100 -2.11 8.97 19.20
C LEU A 100 -2.19 9.82 20.46
N LYS A 101 -2.81 9.26 21.48
CA LYS A 101 -2.98 9.93 22.78
C LYS A 101 -1.66 10.20 23.50
N GLU A 102 -0.63 9.42 23.18
CA GLU A 102 0.69 9.48 23.81
C GLU A 102 1.78 9.15 22.77
N LYS A 103 2.96 9.75 22.95
CA LYS A 103 4.16 9.39 22.21
C LYS A 103 4.54 7.92 22.45
N ASP A 104 5.27 7.35 21.52
CA ASP A 104 5.88 6.01 21.64
C ASP A 104 4.86 4.87 21.80
N LYS A 105 3.61 5.10 21.43
CA LYS A 105 2.61 4.05 21.35
C LYS A 105 2.55 3.46 19.95
N GLN A 106 2.26 2.19 19.90
CA GLN A 106 2.10 1.45 18.66
C GLN A 106 1.04 2.09 17.74
N MET A 107 1.34 2.18 16.45
CA MET A 107 0.42 2.64 15.41
C MET A 107 -0.89 1.86 15.45
N ARG A 108 -2.01 2.57 15.25
CA ARG A 108 -3.35 1.99 15.25
C ARG A 108 -3.82 1.71 13.82
N THR A 109 -4.97 1.05 13.70
CA THR A 109 -5.58 0.64 12.43
C THR A 109 -6.47 1.72 11.78
N VAL A 110 -6.51 2.92 12.31
CA VAL A 110 -7.13 4.07 11.64
C VAL A 110 -6.04 5.05 11.25
N TRP A 111 -5.85 5.21 9.93
CA TRP A 111 -4.82 6.09 9.38
C TRP A 111 -5.45 7.34 8.79
N ASP A 112 -5.17 8.47 9.39
CA ASP A 112 -5.61 9.77 8.89
C ASP A 112 -4.56 10.34 7.92
N ILE A 113 -4.70 10.00 6.64
CA ILE A 113 -3.81 10.45 5.57
C ILE A 113 -4.65 11.11 4.48
N PRO A 114 -4.52 12.43 4.26
CA PRO A 114 -5.22 13.11 3.18
C PRO A 114 -4.88 12.52 1.81
N ASN A 115 -5.86 12.51 0.89
CA ASN A 115 -5.68 11.93 -0.45
C ASN A 115 -4.98 12.85 -1.46
N ASN A 116 -4.46 14.01 -1.03
CA ASN A 116 -3.71 14.90 -1.91
C ASN A 116 -2.33 14.31 -2.24
N LYS A 117 -1.91 14.50 -3.47
CA LYS A 117 -0.58 14.15 -3.98
C LYS A 117 0.23 15.42 -4.17
N SER A 118 1.53 15.32 -4.01
CA SER A 118 2.45 16.42 -4.29
C SER A 118 2.55 16.69 -5.80
N LYS A 119 3.07 17.87 -6.18
CA LYS A 119 3.36 18.17 -7.59
C LYS A 119 4.36 17.17 -8.18
N ASP A 120 5.31 16.72 -7.39
CA ASP A 120 6.32 15.75 -7.82
C ASP A 120 5.70 14.37 -8.09
N GLU A 121 4.74 13.92 -7.26
CA GLU A 121 4.01 12.68 -7.49
C GLU A 121 3.18 12.70 -8.78
N MET A 122 2.78 13.89 -9.25
CA MET A 122 1.94 14.11 -10.43
C MET A 122 2.71 14.59 -11.66
N LYS A 123 4.04 14.75 -11.56
CA LYS A 123 4.92 15.36 -12.58
C LYS A 123 4.79 14.74 -13.97
N PHE A 124 4.60 13.44 -14.05
CA PHE A 124 4.54 12.68 -15.31
C PHE A 124 3.12 12.21 -15.71
N GLY A 125 2.12 12.67 -15.00
CA GLY A 125 0.74 12.23 -15.15
C GLY A 125 0.21 11.51 -13.92
N SER A 126 -1.01 11.02 -13.99
CA SER A 126 -1.66 10.36 -12.87
C SER A 126 -2.55 9.21 -13.29
N HIS A 127 -2.71 8.24 -12.40
CA HIS A 127 -3.75 7.22 -12.50
C HIS A 127 -5.00 7.67 -11.71
N PRO A 128 -6.24 7.41 -12.19
CA PRO A 128 -7.47 7.85 -11.52
C PRO A 128 -7.58 7.42 -10.05
N THR A 129 -7.04 6.25 -9.72
CA THR A 129 -7.04 5.71 -8.35
C THR A 129 -5.67 5.76 -7.68
N GLN A 130 -4.75 6.60 -8.16
CA GLN A 130 -3.42 6.75 -7.59
C GLN A 130 -3.48 7.09 -6.10
N LYS A 131 -2.78 6.32 -5.30
CA LYS A 131 -2.63 6.55 -3.87
C LYS A 131 -1.53 7.58 -3.60
N PRO A 132 -1.63 8.38 -2.52
CA PRO A 132 -0.51 9.21 -2.07
C PRO A 132 0.69 8.35 -1.68
N LEU A 133 1.89 8.75 -2.06
CA LEU A 133 3.14 8.03 -1.79
C LEU A 133 3.30 7.68 -0.30
N ARG A 134 2.94 8.60 0.59
CA ARG A 134 3.02 8.43 2.04
C ARG A 134 2.20 7.27 2.62
N VAL A 135 1.17 6.78 1.90
CA VAL A 135 0.45 5.56 2.33
C VAL A 135 1.33 4.33 2.13
N SER A 136 1.97 4.22 0.97
CA SER A 136 2.89 3.12 0.67
C SER A 136 4.16 3.20 1.51
N GLU A 137 4.69 4.40 1.74
CA GLU A 137 5.82 4.61 2.65
C GLU A 137 5.50 4.15 4.08
N ARG A 138 4.31 4.44 4.58
CA ARG A 138 3.86 3.95 5.89
C ARG A 138 3.80 2.43 5.95
N ILE A 139 3.28 1.77 4.93
CA ILE A 139 3.28 0.31 4.83
C ILE A 139 4.71 -0.23 4.88
N LEU A 140 5.62 0.34 4.09
CA LEU A 140 7.00 -0.14 4.01
C LEU A 140 7.80 0.15 5.30
N THR A 141 7.47 1.22 6.02
CA THR A 141 8.04 1.46 7.36
C THR A 141 7.72 0.30 8.32
N LEU A 142 6.55 -0.33 8.18
CA LEU A 142 6.13 -1.43 9.05
C LEU A 142 6.68 -2.79 8.63
N CYS A 143 6.78 -3.05 7.34
CA CYS A 143 7.07 -4.39 6.82
C CYS A 143 8.11 -4.43 5.69
N GLY A 144 8.68 -3.29 5.30
CA GLY A 144 9.74 -3.22 4.29
C GLY A 144 11.05 -3.82 4.80
N VAL A 145 11.77 -4.50 3.91
CA VAL A 145 13.10 -5.03 4.18
C VAL A 145 14.04 -4.48 3.13
N LYS A 146 15.11 -3.79 3.56
CA LYS A 146 16.13 -3.28 2.65
C LYS A 146 16.71 -4.42 1.82
N ASP A 147 16.92 -4.19 0.53
CA ASP A 147 17.32 -5.19 -0.47
C ASP A 147 16.30 -6.33 -0.67
N GLY A 148 15.15 -6.27 0.01
CA GLY A 148 14.03 -7.18 -0.18
C GLY A 148 13.35 -7.02 -1.53
N LYS A 149 12.39 -7.90 -1.84
CA LYS A 149 11.63 -7.89 -3.10
C LYS A 149 10.22 -7.38 -2.86
N LEU A 150 9.81 -6.36 -3.61
CA LEU A 150 8.44 -5.86 -3.66
C LEU A 150 7.82 -6.22 -5.02
N LEU A 151 6.69 -6.92 -4.98
CA LEU A 151 5.87 -7.20 -6.16
C LEU A 151 4.59 -6.35 -6.11
N VAL A 152 4.31 -5.65 -7.19
CA VAL A 152 3.11 -4.81 -7.38
C VAL A 152 2.32 -5.33 -8.59
N PRO A 153 1.35 -6.23 -8.40
CA PRO A 153 0.62 -6.87 -9.50
C PRO A 153 -0.29 -5.94 -10.31
N PHE A 154 -0.64 -4.80 -9.75
CA PHE A 154 -1.51 -3.78 -10.36
C PHE A 154 -0.87 -2.42 -10.13
N ALA A 155 0.18 -2.13 -10.91
CA ALA A 155 1.10 -1.02 -10.62
C ALA A 155 0.48 0.37 -10.86
N GLY A 156 -0.47 0.49 -11.79
CA GLY A 156 -1.00 1.80 -12.20
C GLY A 156 0.14 2.75 -12.56
N SER A 157 0.17 3.91 -11.94
CA SER A 157 1.25 4.90 -12.09
C SER A 157 2.52 4.59 -11.27
N GLY A 158 2.65 3.40 -10.65
CA GLY A 158 3.86 2.93 -9.98
C GLY A 158 4.14 3.52 -8.60
N THR A 159 3.15 4.01 -7.88
CA THR A 159 3.35 4.66 -6.56
C THR A 159 4.02 3.74 -5.55
N GLU A 160 3.56 2.50 -5.42
CA GLU A 160 4.13 1.49 -4.53
C GLU A 160 5.57 1.12 -4.93
N MET A 161 5.85 1.11 -6.24
CA MET A 161 7.19 0.86 -6.76
C MET A 161 8.16 2.00 -6.42
N VAL A 162 7.71 3.26 -6.56
CA VAL A 162 8.49 4.45 -6.14
C VAL A 162 8.78 4.38 -4.64
N ALA A 163 7.79 4.08 -3.81
CA ALA A 163 7.98 3.88 -2.37
C ALA A 163 9.01 2.78 -2.08
N GLY A 164 8.91 1.64 -2.78
CA GLY A 164 9.84 0.52 -2.66
C GLY A 164 11.28 0.90 -3.02
N LEU A 165 11.47 1.62 -4.13
CA LEU A 165 12.79 2.14 -4.50
C LEU A 165 13.33 3.10 -3.45
N ASN A 166 12.51 4.03 -2.95
CA ASN A 166 12.92 4.97 -1.88
C ASN A 166 13.34 4.23 -0.62
N PHE A 167 12.66 3.18 -0.25
CA PHE A 167 12.98 2.34 0.89
C PHE A 167 14.26 1.48 0.68
N GLY A 168 14.69 1.28 -0.56
CA GLY A 168 15.85 0.46 -0.92
C GLY A 168 15.50 -0.99 -1.23
N MET A 169 14.30 -1.25 -1.74
CA MET A 169 13.86 -2.58 -2.18
C MET A 169 14.08 -2.78 -3.68
N ASN A 170 14.15 -4.05 -4.09
CA ASN A 170 14.06 -4.45 -5.50
C ASN A 170 12.59 -4.54 -5.89
N VAL A 171 12.16 -3.76 -6.87
CA VAL A 171 10.75 -3.64 -7.25
C VAL A 171 10.45 -4.33 -8.57
N THR A 172 9.30 -5.00 -8.64
CA THR A 172 8.73 -5.56 -9.87
C THR A 172 7.25 -5.18 -9.90
N GLY A 173 6.79 -4.61 -11.01
CA GLY A 173 5.39 -4.25 -11.20
C GLY A 173 4.81 -4.79 -12.50
N PHE A 174 3.51 -5.00 -12.52
CA PHE A 174 2.73 -5.34 -13.69
C PHE A 174 1.60 -4.32 -13.86
N GLU A 175 1.43 -3.87 -15.07
CA GLU A 175 0.34 -3.00 -15.49
C GLU A 175 -0.06 -3.41 -16.90
N ILE A 176 -1.33 -3.33 -17.26
CA ILE A 176 -1.86 -3.73 -18.55
C ILE A 176 -2.02 -2.53 -19.50
N ASP A 177 -2.20 -1.33 -18.93
CA ASP A 177 -2.40 -0.11 -19.69
C ASP A 177 -1.07 0.55 -20.01
N ASN A 178 -0.79 0.72 -21.31
CA ASN A 178 0.47 1.28 -21.80
C ASN A 178 0.69 2.73 -21.34
N GLU A 179 -0.36 3.54 -21.21
CA GLU A 179 -0.24 4.92 -20.73
C GLU A 179 0.28 4.94 -19.28
N TYR A 180 -0.27 4.07 -18.43
CA TYR A 180 0.18 3.98 -17.04
C TYR A 180 1.56 3.33 -16.90
N ILE A 181 1.92 2.39 -17.77
CA ILE A 181 3.29 1.85 -17.84
C ILE A 181 4.29 2.97 -18.11
N GLU A 182 4.03 3.84 -19.10
CA GLU A 182 4.93 4.96 -19.40
C GLU A 182 5.06 5.94 -18.23
N ILE A 183 3.95 6.27 -17.55
CA ILE A 183 3.98 7.13 -16.37
C ILE A 183 4.81 6.47 -15.26
N ALA A 184 4.58 5.19 -14.99
CA ALA A 184 5.33 4.45 -13.97
C ALA A 184 6.83 4.42 -14.29
N GLN A 185 7.22 4.13 -15.51
CA GLN A 185 8.63 4.10 -15.95
C GLN A 185 9.31 5.45 -15.72
N LYS A 186 8.71 6.55 -16.17
CA LYS A 186 9.24 7.91 -15.97
C LYS A 186 9.41 8.26 -14.49
N ARG A 187 8.46 7.87 -13.64
CA ARG A 187 8.55 8.07 -12.19
C ARG A 187 9.67 7.26 -11.55
N LEU A 188 9.87 6.04 -11.98
CA LEU A 188 10.95 5.16 -11.47
C LEU A 188 12.33 5.69 -11.89
N GLU A 189 12.49 6.10 -13.16
CA GLU A 189 13.73 6.69 -13.66
C GLU A 189 14.08 7.98 -12.91
N ASP A 190 13.14 8.90 -12.73
CA ASP A 190 13.32 10.14 -11.94
C ASP A 190 13.75 9.84 -10.50
N THR A 191 13.14 8.81 -9.90
CA THR A 191 13.48 8.37 -8.54
C THR A 191 14.92 7.83 -8.46
N LEU A 192 15.34 7.03 -9.42
CA LEU A 192 16.70 6.48 -9.50
C LEU A 192 17.73 7.59 -9.74
N GLN A 193 17.44 8.54 -10.62
CA GLN A 193 18.33 9.69 -10.91
C GLN A 193 18.53 10.55 -9.66
N LYS A 194 17.44 10.85 -8.92
CA LYS A 194 17.51 11.60 -7.66
C LYS A 194 18.39 10.89 -6.63
N LYS A 195 18.27 9.58 -6.50
CA LYS A 195 19.13 8.80 -5.61
C LYS A 195 20.59 8.87 -5.99
N THR A 196 20.90 8.70 -7.26
CA THR A 196 22.28 8.74 -7.76
C THR A 196 22.92 10.12 -7.55
N SER A 197 22.15 11.21 -7.65
CA SER A 197 22.62 12.56 -7.43
C SER A 197 22.94 12.90 -5.97
N LEU A 198 22.35 12.19 -5.00
CA LEU A 198 22.61 12.38 -3.57
C LEU A 198 23.94 11.75 -3.12
N PHE A 199 24.55 10.91 -3.94
CA PHE A 199 25.83 10.24 -3.65
C PHE A 199 27.02 10.81 -4.45
N LYS A 200 26.81 11.92 -5.16
CA LYS A 200 27.85 12.72 -5.82
C LYS A 200 28.10 14.00 -5.03
#